data_b7939170caf432851eef6457b5d9385d
#
_entry.id   b7939170caf432851eef6457b5d9385d
#
_cell.length_a   1.000
_cell.length_b   1.000
_cell.length_c   1.000
_cell.angle_alpha   90.00
_cell.angle_beta   90.00
_cell.angle_gamma   90.00
#
_symmetry.space_group_name_H-M   'P 1'
#
loop_
_entity.id
_entity.type
_entity.pdbx_description
1 polymer ?
#
loop_
_entity_poly.entity_id
_entity_poly.type
_entity_poly.pdbx_seq_one_letter_code
_entity_poly.pdbx_strand_id
1 'polypeptide(L)'
;MTIKQSELKPLNYDDILLLPNFSNVKSRDDVNLLIDGKNYMPIFSAPMKNISEVPFIIALDSLSGIGILHRFFQSNQERYDSVDQLDFICKNYGISIGINDWQDEIEFVKYATTKKCRFVVLDTASGYHQVTINALKKLDKLRKDNNLEFKIVAGNVVDLSACIELAKWGADIIRVNIGSGLQCLTAKSIGIGSPTLTAISDCAKIKDSYPEVMLLADGGIYNPGQALKALAFGSSGVMIGSLFGKAKECENNGLIFGMSSFELQDRMNKVKKSNEGIVTIIPKEEIRPLREIFNEFTYGLRSGLSYLGCDDVNKIHDIDIKYIKVR
;
A
#
# COMPACT_ATOMS: atom_id res chain seq x y z
N MET A 1 -16.48 29.26 13.15
CA MET A 1 -16.25 27.89 12.71
C MET A 1 -17.09 27.66 11.46
N THR A 2 -16.49 27.22 10.36
CA THR A 2 -17.21 26.94 9.11
C THR A 2 -17.10 25.48 8.79
N ILE A 3 -18.23 24.78 8.70
CA ILE A 3 -18.30 23.39 8.23
C ILE A 3 -18.65 23.45 6.75
N LYS A 4 -17.75 22.90 5.89
CA LYS A 4 -17.97 22.81 4.45
C LYS A 4 -18.15 21.33 4.07
N GLN A 5 -19.19 21.06 3.27
CA GLN A 5 -19.36 19.77 2.64
C GLN A 5 -18.41 19.70 1.44
N SER A 6 -17.75 18.53 1.25
CA SER A 6 -16.97 18.30 0.03
C SER A 6 -17.90 18.28 -1.19
N GLU A 7 -17.48 18.92 -2.27
CA GLU A 7 -18.19 18.88 -3.56
C GLU A 7 -18.01 17.54 -4.31
N LEU A 8 -17.07 16.72 -3.85
CA LEU A 8 -16.79 15.43 -4.45
C LEU A 8 -17.93 14.44 -4.17
N LYS A 9 -18.37 13.75 -5.23
CA LYS A 9 -19.37 12.66 -5.09
C LYS A 9 -18.75 11.48 -4.36
N PRO A 10 -19.34 11.00 -3.26
CA PRO A 10 -18.80 9.86 -2.54
C PRO A 10 -18.90 8.58 -3.36
N LEU A 11 -17.77 7.90 -3.60
CA LEU A 11 -17.66 6.64 -4.34
C LEU A 11 -16.67 5.72 -3.63
N ASN A 12 -17.13 4.50 -3.34
CA ASN A 12 -16.30 3.38 -2.92
C ASN A 12 -16.20 2.34 -4.04
N TYR A 13 -15.38 1.32 -3.86
CA TYR A 13 -15.22 0.26 -4.85
C TYR A 13 -16.53 -0.45 -5.22
N ASP A 14 -17.43 -0.64 -4.25
CA ASP A 14 -18.69 -1.38 -4.46
C ASP A 14 -19.85 -0.52 -4.98
N ASP A 15 -19.62 0.80 -5.13
CA ASP A 15 -20.66 1.73 -5.63
C ASP A 15 -20.74 1.78 -7.15
N ILE A 16 -19.77 1.19 -7.86
CA ILE A 16 -19.67 1.26 -9.31
C ILE A 16 -19.30 -0.08 -9.96
N LEU A 17 -19.62 -0.19 -11.25
CA LEU A 17 -19.04 -1.17 -12.17
C LEU A 17 -18.39 -0.43 -13.33
N LEU A 18 -17.18 -0.84 -13.72
CA LEU A 18 -16.53 -0.39 -14.94
C LEU A 18 -17.24 -1.01 -16.14
N LEU A 19 -17.42 -0.23 -17.19
CA LEU A 19 -17.97 -0.73 -18.44
C LEU A 19 -16.85 -1.24 -19.35
N PRO A 20 -17.07 -2.33 -20.07
CA PRO A 20 -16.07 -2.82 -21.03
C PRO A 20 -15.89 -1.85 -22.20
N ASN A 21 -14.65 -1.76 -22.68
CA ASN A 21 -14.32 -1.06 -23.91
C ASN A 21 -14.11 -2.05 -25.06
N PHE A 22 -14.00 -1.53 -26.30
CA PHE A 22 -13.49 -2.33 -27.39
C PHE A 22 -12.05 -2.78 -27.10
N SER A 23 -11.76 -4.06 -27.30
CA SER A 23 -10.47 -4.65 -26.96
C SER A 23 -9.85 -5.39 -28.14
N ASN A 24 -8.57 -5.14 -28.39
CA ASN A 24 -7.72 -5.89 -29.31
C ASN A 24 -6.82 -6.90 -28.57
N VAL A 25 -6.96 -7.04 -27.26
CA VAL A 25 -6.18 -7.98 -26.44
C VAL A 25 -6.63 -9.41 -26.78
N LYS A 26 -5.73 -10.20 -27.36
CA LYS A 26 -6.05 -11.56 -27.86
C LYS A 26 -6.16 -12.57 -26.72
N SER A 27 -5.27 -12.49 -25.73
CA SER A 27 -5.28 -13.32 -24.54
C SER A 27 -5.04 -12.48 -23.29
N ARG A 28 -5.65 -12.87 -22.18
CA ARG A 28 -5.37 -12.27 -20.86
C ARG A 28 -3.91 -12.45 -20.45
N ASP A 29 -3.27 -13.51 -20.93
CA ASP A 29 -1.85 -13.80 -20.67
C ASP A 29 -0.92 -12.79 -21.33
N ASP A 30 -1.37 -12.13 -22.41
CA ASP A 30 -0.61 -11.08 -23.10
C ASP A 30 -0.59 -9.75 -22.34
N VAL A 31 -1.42 -9.58 -21.30
CA VAL A 31 -1.49 -8.34 -20.52
C VAL A 31 -0.26 -8.21 -19.62
N ASN A 32 0.51 -7.16 -19.82
CA ASN A 32 1.65 -6.83 -18.98
C ASN A 32 1.20 -6.20 -17.67
N LEU A 33 1.65 -6.76 -16.53
CA LEU A 33 1.43 -6.20 -15.19
C LEU A 33 2.69 -5.62 -14.56
N LEU A 34 3.85 -5.70 -15.21
CA LEU A 34 5.10 -5.15 -14.66
C LEU A 34 5.11 -3.63 -14.82
N ILE A 35 5.61 -2.94 -13.82
CA ILE A 35 5.87 -1.51 -13.92
C ILE A 35 7.00 -1.30 -14.92
N ASP A 36 6.86 -0.31 -15.80
CA ASP A 36 7.78 0.00 -16.86
C ASP A 36 9.23 0.12 -16.38
N GLY A 37 10.13 -0.61 -17.04
CA GLY A 37 11.54 -0.68 -16.67
C GLY A 37 11.83 -1.35 -15.32
N LYS A 38 10.86 -2.01 -14.68
CA LYS A 38 11.01 -2.71 -13.40
C LYS A 38 10.65 -4.19 -13.52
N ASN A 39 11.19 -4.99 -12.59
CA ASN A 39 10.92 -6.42 -12.51
C ASN A 39 9.85 -6.74 -11.45
N TYR A 40 8.90 -5.84 -11.21
CA TYR A 40 7.83 -6.04 -10.23
C TYR A 40 6.51 -5.44 -10.70
N MET A 41 5.43 -6.02 -10.20
CA MET A 41 4.07 -5.55 -10.40
C MET A 41 3.73 -4.43 -9.40
N PRO A 42 2.76 -3.55 -9.68
CA PRO A 42 2.34 -2.48 -8.78
C PRO A 42 1.49 -3.02 -7.60
N ILE A 43 1.93 -4.11 -6.97
CA ILE A 43 1.23 -4.79 -5.89
C ILE A 43 2.15 -4.86 -4.68
N PHE A 44 1.81 -4.12 -3.63
CA PHE A 44 2.58 -3.98 -2.40
C PHE A 44 1.87 -4.65 -1.24
N SER A 45 2.62 -5.24 -0.31
CA SER A 45 2.04 -5.67 0.96
C SER A 45 1.94 -4.50 1.95
N ALA A 46 0.86 -4.47 2.73
CA ALA A 46 0.77 -3.55 3.86
C ALA A 46 1.78 -3.94 4.96
N PRO A 47 2.47 -2.99 5.61
CA PRO A 47 3.49 -3.26 6.62
C PRO A 47 2.87 -3.69 7.96
N MET A 48 2.20 -4.83 7.98
CA MET A 48 1.47 -5.36 9.12
C MET A 48 2.25 -6.52 9.74
N LYS A 49 2.45 -6.48 11.09
CA LYS A 49 3.25 -7.46 11.83
C LYS A 49 2.84 -8.92 11.60
N ASN A 50 1.58 -9.17 11.42
CA ASN A 50 1.05 -10.51 11.22
C ASN A 50 0.82 -10.89 9.74
N ILE A 51 1.40 -10.14 8.83
CA ILE A 51 1.34 -10.38 7.38
C ILE A 51 2.74 -10.29 6.77
N SER A 52 3.37 -9.12 6.86
CA SER A 52 4.60 -8.80 6.14
C SER A 52 5.84 -9.13 6.99
N GLU A 53 5.98 -10.41 7.32
CA GLU A 53 7.16 -11.03 7.92
C GLU A 53 8.10 -11.55 6.82
N VAL A 54 9.32 -11.93 7.19
CA VAL A 54 10.36 -12.36 6.24
C VAL A 54 9.91 -13.48 5.29
N PRO A 55 9.31 -14.59 5.74
CA PRO A 55 8.91 -15.67 4.83
C PRO A 55 7.88 -15.21 3.79
N PHE A 56 6.92 -14.36 4.21
CA PHE A 56 5.91 -13.81 3.31
C PHE A 56 6.54 -12.88 2.26
N ILE A 57 7.46 -12.00 2.66
CA ILE A 57 8.12 -11.05 1.76
C ILE A 57 8.94 -11.79 0.71
N ILE A 58 9.68 -12.83 1.10
CA ILE A 58 10.44 -13.70 0.18
C ILE A 58 9.50 -14.34 -0.84
N ALA A 59 8.38 -14.91 -0.38
CA ALA A 59 7.40 -15.52 -1.27
C ALA A 59 6.80 -14.49 -2.24
N LEU A 60 6.47 -13.28 -1.76
CA LEU A 60 5.89 -12.21 -2.59
C LEU A 60 6.89 -11.69 -3.64
N ASP A 61 8.16 -11.49 -3.27
CA ASP A 61 9.22 -11.09 -4.22
C ASP A 61 9.40 -12.14 -5.33
N SER A 62 9.33 -13.43 -5.00
CA SER A 62 9.41 -14.52 -6.00
C SER A 62 8.29 -14.48 -7.03
N LEU A 63 7.18 -13.81 -6.72
CA LEU A 63 6.01 -13.60 -7.58
C LEU A 63 6.00 -12.20 -8.22
N SER A 64 7.08 -11.45 -8.09
CA SER A 64 7.22 -10.06 -8.58
C SER A 64 6.27 -9.06 -7.89
N GLY A 65 5.80 -9.33 -6.69
CA GLY A 65 5.18 -8.33 -5.82
C GLY A 65 6.22 -7.67 -4.91
N ILE A 66 5.85 -6.61 -4.21
CA ILE A 66 6.74 -5.86 -3.31
C ILE A 66 6.31 -6.06 -1.85
N GLY A 67 7.15 -6.78 -1.10
CA GLY A 67 6.98 -6.93 0.34
C GLY A 67 7.52 -5.73 1.11
N ILE A 68 6.73 -5.20 2.05
CA ILE A 68 7.15 -4.11 2.94
C ILE A 68 7.25 -4.64 4.36
N LEU A 69 8.48 -4.77 4.87
CA LEU A 69 8.75 -5.23 6.23
C LEU A 69 8.12 -4.27 7.25
N HIS A 70 7.38 -4.82 8.20
CA HIS A 70 6.79 -4.02 9.28
C HIS A 70 7.85 -3.48 10.26
N ARG A 71 7.47 -2.54 11.13
CA ARG A 71 8.35 -1.90 12.14
C ARG A 71 8.13 -2.38 13.59
N PHE A 72 7.31 -3.40 13.81
CA PHE A 72 6.88 -3.84 15.13
C PHE A 72 7.70 -5.03 15.62
N PHE A 73 8.99 -4.81 15.85
CA PHE A 73 9.93 -5.80 16.39
C PHE A 73 10.06 -5.71 17.91
N GLN A 74 10.49 -6.79 18.54
CA GLN A 74 10.75 -6.81 19.99
C GLN A 74 12.13 -6.21 20.31
N SER A 75 13.07 -6.27 19.36
CA SER A 75 14.41 -5.71 19.49
C SER A 75 14.91 -5.12 18.17
N ASN A 76 15.89 -4.22 18.26
CA ASN A 76 16.59 -3.72 17.07
C ASN A 76 17.34 -4.86 16.35
N GLN A 77 17.92 -5.81 17.08
CA GLN A 77 18.66 -6.92 16.48
C GLN A 77 17.76 -7.75 15.53
N GLU A 78 16.56 -8.14 15.99
CA GLU A 78 15.58 -8.87 15.17
C GLU A 78 15.25 -8.12 13.87
N ARG A 79 15.17 -6.80 13.95
CA ARG A 79 14.89 -5.92 12.81
C ARG A 79 16.03 -5.93 11.78
N TYR A 80 17.29 -5.88 12.24
CA TYR A 80 18.48 -5.96 11.39
C TYR A 80 18.63 -7.34 10.77
N ASP A 81 18.46 -8.40 11.56
CA ASP A 81 18.53 -9.79 11.09
C ASP A 81 17.49 -10.08 10.00
N SER A 82 16.29 -9.49 10.13
CA SER A 82 15.25 -9.60 9.10
C SER A 82 15.68 -8.97 7.78
N VAL A 83 16.32 -7.81 7.82
CA VAL A 83 16.86 -7.14 6.62
C VAL A 83 17.97 -8.00 5.98
N ASP A 84 18.84 -8.62 6.78
CA ASP A 84 19.91 -9.49 6.27
C ASP A 84 19.36 -10.71 5.53
N GLN A 85 18.34 -11.35 6.09
CA GLN A 85 17.65 -12.48 5.46
C GLN A 85 17.00 -12.07 4.14
N LEU A 86 16.31 -10.90 4.10
CA LEU A 86 15.69 -10.39 2.89
C LEU A 86 16.73 -10.05 1.83
N ASP A 87 17.83 -9.39 2.20
CA ASP A 87 18.90 -9.03 1.27
C ASP A 87 19.56 -10.24 0.61
N PHE A 88 19.69 -11.32 1.34
CA PHE A 88 20.27 -12.56 0.81
C PHE A 88 19.41 -13.17 -0.31
N ILE A 89 18.08 -13.13 -0.19
CA ILE A 89 17.16 -13.89 -1.06
C ILE A 89 16.42 -12.98 -2.05
N CYS A 90 15.87 -11.84 -1.59
CA CYS A 90 15.01 -10.99 -2.40
C CYS A 90 15.77 -10.16 -3.43
N LYS A 91 15.08 -9.83 -4.52
CA LYS A 91 15.54 -8.85 -5.53
C LYS A 91 15.15 -7.44 -5.12
N ASN A 92 13.93 -7.28 -4.61
CA ASN A 92 13.37 -6.01 -4.17
C ASN A 92 12.53 -6.22 -2.91
N TYR A 93 12.67 -5.32 -1.95
CA TYR A 93 11.79 -5.25 -0.79
C TYR A 93 11.79 -3.81 -0.25
N GLY A 94 10.89 -3.53 0.65
CA GLY A 94 10.86 -2.29 1.40
C GLY A 94 10.83 -2.53 2.90
N ILE A 95 11.07 -1.45 3.64
CA ILE A 95 10.96 -1.41 5.10
C ILE A 95 9.97 -0.34 5.50
N SER A 96 9.36 -0.48 6.67
CA SER A 96 8.60 0.60 7.29
C SER A 96 9.32 1.14 8.53
N ILE A 97 9.19 2.44 8.76
CA ILE A 97 9.78 3.15 9.87
C ILE A 97 8.74 4.00 10.60
N GLY A 98 8.99 4.24 11.89
CA GLY A 98 8.22 5.20 12.68
C GLY A 98 8.68 6.63 12.46
N ILE A 99 8.06 7.56 13.20
CA ILE A 99 8.39 9.00 13.13
C ILE A 99 8.86 9.58 14.48
N ASN A 100 8.88 8.78 15.55
CA ASN A 100 9.18 9.25 16.91
C ASN A 100 10.64 9.05 17.29
N ASP A 101 11.20 7.86 17.12
CA ASP A 101 12.57 7.51 17.52
C ASP A 101 13.55 7.71 16.36
N TRP A 102 13.69 8.97 15.98
CA TRP A 102 14.29 9.34 14.69
C TRP A 102 15.76 8.93 14.53
N GLN A 103 16.55 8.90 15.59
CA GLN A 103 17.96 8.53 15.50
C GLN A 103 18.13 7.06 15.09
N ASP A 104 17.43 6.17 15.78
CA ASP A 104 17.47 4.72 15.48
C ASP A 104 16.90 4.41 14.11
N GLU A 105 15.83 5.13 13.71
CA GLU A 105 15.22 4.97 12.39
C GLU A 105 16.17 5.38 11.25
N ILE A 106 16.92 6.47 11.41
CA ILE A 106 17.90 6.91 10.40
C ILE A 106 19.03 5.88 10.23
N GLU A 107 19.56 5.34 11.31
CA GLU A 107 20.62 4.34 11.25
C GLU A 107 20.13 3.05 10.59
N PHE A 108 18.91 2.65 10.92
CA PHE A 108 18.28 1.49 10.27
C PHE A 108 18.04 1.73 8.77
N VAL A 109 17.54 2.90 8.37
CA VAL A 109 17.38 3.25 6.95
C VAL A 109 18.71 3.20 6.23
N LYS A 110 19.77 3.81 6.76
CA LYS A 110 21.11 3.73 6.17
C LYS A 110 21.55 2.29 5.97
N TYR A 111 21.40 1.47 6.99
CA TYR A 111 21.74 0.06 6.93
C TYR A 111 20.97 -0.68 5.83
N ALA A 112 19.64 -0.59 5.84
CA ALA A 112 18.80 -1.31 4.89
C ALA A 112 19.02 -0.85 3.43
N THR A 113 19.26 0.43 3.21
CA THR A 113 19.43 1.00 1.86
C THR A 113 20.83 0.79 1.27
N THR A 114 21.82 0.37 2.06
CA THR A 114 23.09 -0.17 1.52
C THR A 114 22.92 -1.57 0.91
N LYS A 115 21.74 -2.17 1.09
CA LYS A 115 21.34 -3.48 0.60
C LYS A 115 20.30 -3.34 -0.53
N LYS A 116 19.50 -4.38 -0.78
CA LYS A 116 18.48 -4.38 -1.84
C LYS A 116 17.16 -3.72 -1.44
N CYS A 117 17.10 -3.02 -0.30
CA CYS A 117 15.93 -2.26 0.10
C CYS A 117 15.71 -1.09 -0.87
N ARG A 118 14.54 -1.06 -1.54
CA ARG A 118 14.20 -0.06 -2.55
C ARG A 118 13.09 0.90 -2.11
N PHE A 119 12.41 0.59 -1.02
CA PHE A 119 11.27 1.38 -0.53
C PHE A 119 11.40 1.62 0.98
N VAL A 120 11.26 2.87 1.39
CA VAL A 120 11.19 3.25 2.81
C VAL A 120 9.84 3.89 3.06
N VAL A 121 9.02 3.24 3.86
CA VAL A 121 7.65 3.64 4.16
C VAL A 121 7.61 4.37 5.50
N LEU A 122 7.19 5.63 5.50
CA LEU A 122 6.78 6.33 6.72
C LEU A 122 5.42 5.78 7.17
N ASP A 123 5.44 4.91 8.17
CA ASP A 123 4.23 4.22 8.63
C ASP A 123 3.51 5.03 9.71
N THR A 124 2.59 5.87 9.25
CA THR A 124 1.77 6.75 10.08
C THR A 124 0.29 6.61 9.74
N ALA A 125 -0.59 6.86 10.71
CA ALA A 125 -2.04 6.83 10.49
C ALA A 125 -2.52 8.02 9.64
N SER A 126 -1.85 9.18 9.74
CA SER A 126 -2.14 10.39 8.98
C SER A 126 -0.85 10.99 8.43
N GLY A 127 -0.75 11.03 7.10
CA GLY A 127 0.41 11.61 6.40
C GLY A 127 0.40 13.15 6.44
N TYR A 128 -0.77 13.76 6.44
CA TYR A 128 -0.90 15.23 6.45
C TYR A 128 -0.82 15.79 7.88
N HIS A 129 0.34 15.59 8.49
CA HIS A 129 0.63 16.03 9.85
C HIS A 129 2.06 16.60 9.92
N GLN A 130 2.25 17.69 10.71
CA GLN A 130 3.54 18.39 10.79
C GLN A 130 4.71 17.46 11.16
N VAL A 131 4.48 16.49 12.07
CA VAL A 131 5.51 15.54 12.47
C VAL A 131 5.91 14.63 11.31
N THR A 132 4.93 14.16 10.52
CA THR A 132 5.18 13.34 9.31
C THR A 132 5.93 14.14 8.25
N ILE A 133 5.53 15.39 8.02
CA ILE A 133 6.23 16.29 7.07
C ILE A 133 7.69 16.52 7.52
N ASN A 134 7.92 16.72 8.81
CA ASN A 134 9.28 16.90 9.34
C ASN A 134 10.12 15.62 9.18
N ALA A 135 9.54 14.44 9.41
CA ALA A 135 10.20 13.16 9.18
C ALA A 135 10.53 12.95 7.70
N LEU A 136 9.58 13.27 6.81
CA LEU A 136 9.77 13.20 5.35
C LEU A 136 10.92 14.08 4.87
N LYS A 137 10.98 15.35 5.31
CA LYS A 137 12.09 16.27 5.01
C LYS A 137 13.44 15.71 5.44
N LYS A 138 13.50 15.13 6.64
CA LYS A 138 14.75 14.54 7.15
C LYS A 138 15.16 13.30 6.36
N LEU A 139 14.19 12.47 5.94
CA LEU A 139 14.43 11.27 5.16
C LEU A 139 14.92 11.62 3.74
N ASP A 140 14.27 12.60 3.10
CA ASP A 140 14.71 13.08 1.77
C ASP A 140 16.09 13.73 1.83
N LYS A 141 16.38 14.52 2.87
CA LYS A 141 17.72 15.06 3.13
C LYS A 141 18.75 13.95 3.31
N LEU A 142 18.44 12.93 4.14
CA LEU A 142 19.31 11.77 4.34
C LEU A 142 19.66 11.09 3.02
N ARG A 143 18.65 10.85 2.18
CA ARG A 143 18.80 10.23 0.86
C ARG A 143 19.74 11.04 -0.03
N LYS A 144 19.54 12.35 -0.12
CA LYS A 144 20.33 13.26 -0.95
C LYS A 144 21.78 13.41 -0.44
N ASP A 145 21.95 13.64 0.86
CA ASP A 145 23.27 13.86 1.47
C ASP A 145 24.20 12.64 1.36
N ASN A 146 23.62 11.42 1.32
CA ASN A 146 24.38 10.17 1.26
C ASN A 146 24.29 9.46 -0.09
N ASN A 147 23.66 10.08 -1.10
CA ASN A 147 23.47 9.52 -2.43
C ASN A 147 22.86 8.10 -2.40
N LEU A 148 21.79 7.91 -1.58
CA LEU A 148 21.12 6.62 -1.40
C LEU A 148 20.01 6.44 -2.43
N GLU A 149 19.89 5.24 -2.97
CA GLU A 149 18.90 4.89 -4.01
C GLU A 149 17.71 4.14 -3.42
N PHE A 150 16.71 4.87 -2.94
CA PHE A 150 15.42 4.29 -2.51
C PHE A 150 14.26 5.25 -2.78
N LYS A 151 13.07 4.70 -2.84
CA LYS A 151 11.82 5.46 -2.96
C LYS A 151 11.20 5.70 -1.59
N ILE A 152 10.81 6.94 -1.33
CA ILE A 152 10.12 7.32 -0.09
C ILE A 152 8.61 7.16 -0.30
N VAL A 153 8.00 6.33 0.53
CA VAL A 153 6.55 6.12 0.55
C VAL A 153 5.97 6.84 1.76
N ALA A 154 5.11 7.83 1.53
CA ALA A 154 4.49 8.63 2.58
C ALA A 154 2.95 8.57 2.49
N GLY A 155 2.25 8.90 3.54
CA GLY A 155 0.79 8.89 3.64
C GLY A 155 0.38 8.42 5.04
N ASN A 156 -0.90 8.13 5.30
CA ASN A 156 -2.00 8.13 4.33
C ASN A 156 -2.65 9.51 4.22
N VAL A 157 -3.12 9.83 3.04
CA VAL A 157 -3.83 11.09 2.73
C VAL A 157 -5.11 10.80 1.95
N VAL A 158 -6.00 11.80 1.81
CA VAL A 158 -7.32 11.62 1.18
C VAL A 158 -7.68 12.72 0.18
N ASP A 159 -6.83 13.72 -0.01
CA ASP A 159 -7.09 14.86 -0.89
C ASP A 159 -5.82 15.34 -1.61
N LEU A 160 -6.03 16.10 -2.69
CA LEU A 160 -4.97 16.63 -3.54
C LEU A 160 -4.01 17.56 -2.77
N SER A 161 -4.51 18.38 -1.85
CA SER A 161 -3.67 19.37 -1.15
C SER A 161 -2.63 18.69 -0.27
N ALA A 162 -3.03 17.61 0.40
CA ALA A 162 -2.13 16.77 1.18
C ALA A 162 -1.12 16.04 0.29
N CYS A 163 -1.54 15.53 -0.88
CA CYS A 163 -0.63 14.91 -1.85
C CYS A 163 0.46 15.90 -2.31
N ILE A 164 0.07 17.11 -2.70
CA ILE A 164 1.00 18.17 -3.14
C ILE A 164 2.03 18.47 -2.04
N GLU A 165 1.58 18.58 -0.80
CA GLU A 165 2.49 18.88 0.32
C GLU A 165 3.49 17.74 0.55
N LEU A 166 3.07 16.47 0.47
CA LEU A 166 4.00 15.33 0.60
C LEU A 166 4.98 15.25 -0.58
N ALA A 167 4.51 15.43 -1.81
CA ALA A 167 5.36 15.44 -3.01
C ALA A 167 6.43 16.52 -2.95
N LYS A 168 6.04 17.75 -2.58
CA LYS A 168 6.94 18.89 -2.39
C LYS A 168 8.10 18.58 -1.45
N TRP A 169 7.90 17.72 -0.47
CA TRP A 169 8.90 17.37 0.53
C TRP A 169 9.60 16.03 0.28
N GLY A 170 9.46 15.48 -0.92
CA GLY A 170 10.29 14.38 -1.41
C GLY A 170 9.65 13.00 -1.35
N ALA A 171 8.32 12.89 -1.19
CA ALA A 171 7.63 11.64 -1.37
C ALA A 171 7.63 11.23 -2.85
N ASP A 172 8.14 10.04 -3.15
CA ASP A 172 8.07 9.44 -4.50
C ASP A 172 6.77 8.66 -4.72
N ILE A 173 6.22 8.12 -3.63
CA ILE A 173 4.99 7.33 -3.63
C ILE A 173 4.10 7.82 -2.49
N ILE A 174 2.84 8.07 -2.78
CA ILE A 174 1.87 8.57 -1.80
C ILE A 174 0.78 7.51 -1.58
N ARG A 175 0.65 7.06 -0.32
CA ARG A 175 -0.44 6.15 0.10
C ARG A 175 -1.72 6.96 0.26
N VAL A 176 -2.73 6.56 -0.51
CA VAL A 176 -4.04 7.22 -0.54
C VAL A 176 -5.06 6.36 0.17
N ASN A 177 -5.81 6.95 1.06
CA ASN A 177 -6.97 6.45 1.76
C ASN A 177 -6.80 6.33 3.29
N ILE A 178 -7.87 6.60 4.02
CA ILE A 178 -7.94 6.49 5.49
C ILE A 178 -9.26 5.80 5.85
N GLY A 179 -9.18 4.80 6.71
CA GLY A 179 -10.36 4.17 7.30
C GLY A 179 -11.05 3.08 6.46
N SER A 180 -10.48 2.69 5.32
CA SER A 180 -11.08 1.72 4.38
C SER A 180 -10.65 0.27 4.56
N GLY A 181 -9.58 0.01 5.33
CA GLY A 181 -9.12 -1.36 5.59
C GLY A 181 -10.13 -2.18 6.40
N LEU A 182 -10.24 -3.50 6.15
CA LEU A 182 -11.12 -4.41 6.92
C LEU A 182 -10.82 -4.38 8.42
N GLN A 183 -9.56 -4.32 8.78
CA GLN A 183 -9.10 -4.26 10.16
C GLN A 183 -9.06 -2.83 10.72
N CYS A 184 -9.41 -1.82 9.91
CA CYS A 184 -9.37 -0.43 10.33
C CYS A 184 -10.74 0.01 10.89
N LEU A 185 -10.74 0.51 12.11
CA LEU A 185 -11.92 1.10 12.74
C LEU A 185 -11.88 2.63 12.76
N THR A 186 -10.84 3.27 12.25
CA THR A 186 -10.64 4.73 12.34
C THR A 186 -11.90 5.50 11.94
N ALA A 187 -12.47 5.21 10.77
CA ALA A 187 -13.70 5.88 10.33
C ALA A 187 -14.89 5.68 11.28
N LYS A 188 -15.03 4.48 11.88
CA LYS A 188 -16.13 4.17 12.82
C LYS A 188 -15.85 4.70 14.22
N SER A 189 -14.58 4.65 14.68
CA SER A 189 -14.22 4.99 16.05
C SER A 189 -14.04 6.48 16.27
N ILE A 190 -13.45 7.19 15.29
CA ILE A 190 -13.13 8.63 15.43
C ILE A 190 -13.80 9.52 14.37
N GLY A 191 -14.56 8.93 13.43
CA GLY A 191 -15.30 9.69 12.41
C GLY A 191 -14.42 10.29 11.30
N ILE A 192 -13.17 9.83 11.13
CA ILE A 192 -12.24 10.33 10.13
C ILE A 192 -12.01 9.25 9.06
N GLY A 193 -12.24 9.60 7.80
CA GLY A 193 -12.07 8.70 6.66
C GLY A 193 -12.52 9.33 5.36
N SER A 194 -12.38 8.60 4.26
CA SER A 194 -12.84 9.04 2.95
C SER A 194 -13.37 7.86 2.13
N PRO A 195 -14.37 8.08 1.26
CA PRO A 195 -14.74 7.10 0.23
C PRO A 195 -13.55 6.83 -0.69
N THR A 196 -13.24 5.56 -0.92
CA THR A 196 -11.96 5.13 -1.50
C THR A 196 -11.69 5.67 -2.90
N LEU A 197 -12.64 5.50 -3.84
CA LEU A 197 -12.47 5.97 -5.21
C LEU A 197 -12.48 7.51 -5.30
N THR A 198 -13.24 8.17 -4.43
CA THR A 198 -13.25 9.64 -4.35
C THR A 198 -11.86 10.16 -3.96
N ALA A 199 -11.25 9.59 -2.91
CA ALA A 199 -9.91 9.99 -2.49
C ALA A 199 -8.86 9.74 -3.58
N ILE A 200 -8.90 8.57 -4.23
CA ILE A 200 -7.98 8.23 -5.31
C ILE A 200 -8.13 9.21 -6.48
N SER A 201 -9.37 9.47 -6.93
CA SER A 201 -9.63 10.37 -8.06
C SER A 201 -9.25 11.82 -7.78
N ASP A 202 -9.39 12.28 -6.53
CA ASP A 202 -8.94 13.63 -6.17
C ASP A 202 -7.42 13.70 -6.12
N CYS A 203 -6.78 12.76 -5.45
CA CYS A 203 -5.32 12.67 -5.38
C CYS A 203 -4.67 12.48 -6.77
N ALA A 204 -5.33 11.80 -7.72
CA ALA A 204 -4.80 11.56 -9.07
C ALA A 204 -4.47 12.86 -9.84
N LYS A 205 -5.13 13.96 -9.53
CA LYS A 205 -4.83 15.29 -10.09
C LYS A 205 -3.41 15.79 -9.76
N ILE A 206 -2.71 15.15 -8.83
CA ILE A 206 -1.31 15.49 -8.53
C ILE A 206 -0.41 15.33 -9.75
N LYS A 207 -0.78 14.44 -10.68
CA LYS A 207 -0.02 14.20 -11.91
C LYS A 207 0.15 15.44 -12.79
N ASP A 208 -0.72 16.43 -12.65
CA ASP A 208 -0.61 17.72 -13.36
C ASP A 208 0.61 18.53 -12.90
N SER A 209 1.04 18.37 -11.65
CA SER A 209 2.15 19.11 -11.05
C SER A 209 3.38 18.27 -10.73
N TYR A 210 3.18 16.97 -10.45
CA TYR A 210 4.20 16.00 -10.08
C TYR A 210 3.97 14.67 -10.84
N PRO A 211 4.21 14.63 -12.16
CA PRO A 211 3.91 13.46 -13.00
C PRO A 211 4.67 12.20 -12.59
N GLU A 212 5.85 12.34 -11.96
CA GLU A 212 6.70 11.25 -11.49
C GLU A 212 6.20 10.59 -10.19
N VAL A 213 5.36 11.28 -9.40
CA VAL A 213 4.86 10.75 -8.12
C VAL A 213 3.85 9.65 -8.37
N MET A 214 4.07 8.48 -7.79
CA MET A 214 3.14 7.35 -7.84
C MET A 214 2.08 7.47 -6.74
N LEU A 215 0.84 7.09 -7.04
CA LEU A 215 -0.20 6.92 -6.04
C LEU A 215 -0.42 5.44 -5.73
N LEU A 216 -0.46 5.09 -4.46
CA LEU A 216 -0.69 3.73 -3.99
C LEU A 216 -2.03 3.68 -3.24
N ALA A 217 -3.02 3.04 -3.84
CA ALA A 217 -4.33 2.84 -3.21
C ALA A 217 -4.20 1.86 -2.05
N ASP A 218 -4.47 2.33 -0.82
CA ASP A 218 -4.23 1.56 0.39
C ASP A 218 -5.53 1.26 1.14
N GLY A 219 -5.81 -0.03 1.29
CA GLY A 219 -6.97 -0.55 2.01
C GLY A 219 -8.24 -0.76 1.18
N GLY A 220 -9.10 -1.65 1.66
CA GLY A 220 -10.37 -2.00 1.01
C GLY A 220 -10.23 -2.86 -0.24
N ILE A 221 -9.07 -3.45 -0.50
CA ILE A 221 -8.79 -4.28 -1.67
C ILE A 221 -8.70 -5.75 -1.27
N TYR A 222 -9.72 -6.54 -1.66
CA TYR A 222 -9.86 -7.96 -1.34
C TYR A 222 -9.98 -8.85 -2.57
N ASN A 223 -10.17 -8.24 -3.73
CA ASN A 223 -10.32 -8.93 -5.01
C ASN A 223 -9.75 -8.09 -6.16
N PRO A 224 -9.47 -8.70 -7.32
CA PRO A 224 -8.87 -7.99 -8.46
C PRO A 224 -9.76 -6.89 -9.04
N GLY A 225 -11.09 -7.00 -8.90
CA GLY A 225 -12.01 -5.96 -9.40
C GLY A 225 -11.87 -4.64 -8.64
N GLN A 226 -11.60 -4.69 -7.32
CA GLN A 226 -11.34 -3.48 -6.54
C GLN A 226 -9.97 -2.86 -6.91
N ALA A 227 -8.95 -3.70 -7.13
CA ALA A 227 -7.65 -3.23 -7.63
C ALA A 227 -7.78 -2.57 -9.02
N LEU A 228 -8.52 -3.19 -9.93
CA LEU A 228 -8.78 -2.62 -11.25
C LEU A 228 -9.45 -1.26 -11.16
N LYS A 229 -10.46 -1.11 -10.28
CA LYS A 229 -11.14 0.17 -10.05
C LYS A 229 -10.19 1.22 -9.47
N ALA A 230 -9.32 0.84 -8.52
CA ALA A 230 -8.31 1.74 -7.99
C ALA A 230 -7.37 2.26 -9.07
N LEU A 231 -6.84 1.37 -9.91
CA LEU A 231 -5.99 1.72 -11.04
C LEU A 231 -6.73 2.62 -12.05
N ALA A 232 -7.96 2.24 -12.43
CA ALA A 232 -8.80 3.00 -13.36
C ALA A 232 -9.12 4.42 -12.87
N PHE A 233 -9.14 4.65 -11.56
CA PHE A 233 -9.40 5.96 -10.95
C PHE A 233 -8.13 6.77 -10.66
N GLY A 234 -6.95 6.29 -11.10
CA GLY A 234 -5.71 7.06 -11.11
C GLY A 234 -4.64 6.62 -10.13
N SER A 235 -4.82 5.48 -9.40
CA SER A 235 -3.70 4.94 -8.65
C SER A 235 -2.68 4.26 -9.57
N SER A 236 -1.41 4.35 -9.22
CA SER A 236 -0.30 3.71 -9.94
C SER A 236 -0.06 2.27 -9.44
N GLY A 237 -0.64 1.92 -8.30
CA GLY A 237 -0.51 0.61 -7.69
C GLY A 237 -1.44 0.44 -6.50
N VAL A 238 -1.37 -0.73 -5.87
CA VAL A 238 -2.23 -1.10 -4.74
C VAL A 238 -1.43 -1.66 -3.58
N MET A 239 -1.86 -1.34 -2.34
CA MET A 239 -1.33 -1.93 -1.12
C MET A 239 -2.37 -2.85 -0.51
N ILE A 240 -1.97 -4.10 -0.28
CA ILE A 240 -2.86 -5.19 0.14
C ILE A 240 -2.45 -5.70 1.53
N GLY A 241 -3.39 -5.71 2.46
CA GLY A 241 -3.24 -6.29 3.78
C GLY A 241 -4.02 -7.58 3.93
N SER A 242 -5.30 -7.48 4.25
CA SER A 242 -6.15 -8.61 4.70
C SER A 242 -6.23 -9.79 3.74
N LEU A 243 -6.24 -9.56 2.43
CA LEU A 243 -6.24 -10.65 1.45
C LEU A 243 -4.96 -11.50 1.59
N PHE A 244 -3.83 -10.84 1.74
CA PHE A 244 -2.53 -11.51 1.91
C PHE A 244 -2.41 -12.20 3.28
N GLY A 245 -3.13 -11.74 4.30
CA GLY A 245 -3.18 -12.42 5.58
C GLY A 245 -3.72 -13.86 5.53
N LYS A 246 -4.34 -14.27 4.42
CA LYS A 246 -4.74 -15.66 4.15
C LYS A 246 -3.60 -16.55 3.65
N ALA A 247 -2.42 -15.98 3.42
CA ALA A 247 -1.27 -16.76 2.96
C ALA A 247 -0.65 -17.58 4.09
N LYS A 248 -0.28 -18.83 3.80
CA LYS A 248 0.42 -19.72 4.75
C LYS A 248 1.74 -19.10 5.22
N GLU A 249 2.39 -18.35 4.35
CA GLU A 249 3.67 -17.70 4.57
C GLU A 249 3.62 -16.53 5.57
N CYS A 250 2.42 -16.08 5.96
CA CYS A 250 2.25 -15.06 7.00
C CYS A 250 2.55 -15.54 8.42
N GLU A 251 2.54 -16.85 8.67
CA GLU A 251 2.78 -17.45 10.00
C GLU A 251 1.91 -16.83 11.12
N ASN A 252 0.72 -16.33 10.76
CA ASN A 252 -0.17 -15.60 11.66
C ASN A 252 -1.17 -16.52 12.42
N ASN A 253 -1.07 -17.84 12.24
CA ASN A 253 -2.00 -18.83 12.81
C ASN A 253 -3.48 -18.52 12.54
N GLY A 254 -3.78 -17.90 11.40
CA GLY A 254 -5.12 -17.47 11.02
C GLY A 254 -5.63 -16.20 11.71
N LEU A 255 -4.75 -15.43 12.40
CA LEU A 255 -5.13 -14.18 13.04
C LEU A 255 -4.63 -12.99 12.25
N ILE A 256 -5.55 -12.10 11.84
CA ILE A 256 -5.21 -10.78 11.29
C ILE A 256 -5.72 -9.72 12.26
N PHE A 257 -4.87 -8.76 12.60
CA PHE A 257 -5.25 -7.64 13.45
C PHE A 257 -4.75 -6.30 12.90
N GLY A 258 -5.52 -5.24 13.15
CA GLY A 258 -5.15 -3.88 12.76
C GLY A 258 -3.95 -3.38 13.56
N MET A 259 -3.11 -2.55 12.94
CA MET A 259 -1.89 -2.03 13.56
C MET A 259 -2.15 -1.06 14.73
N SER A 260 -3.37 -0.60 14.92
CA SER A 260 -3.81 0.19 16.08
C SER A 260 -4.78 -0.59 17.00
N SER A 261 -4.80 -1.93 16.92
CA SER A 261 -5.63 -2.78 17.79
C SER A 261 -5.06 -2.92 19.19
N PHE A 262 -5.91 -3.19 20.17
CA PHE A 262 -5.47 -3.55 21.51
C PHE A 262 -4.61 -4.80 21.53
N GLU A 263 -4.85 -5.76 20.65
CA GLU A 263 -4.04 -6.97 20.49
C GLU A 263 -2.58 -6.67 20.19
N LEU A 264 -2.31 -5.77 19.22
CA LEU A 264 -0.94 -5.39 18.91
C LEU A 264 -0.32 -4.57 20.05
N GLN A 265 -1.09 -3.66 20.67
CA GLN A 265 -0.60 -2.86 21.80
C GLN A 265 -0.16 -3.76 22.97
N ASP A 266 -0.92 -4.83 23.26
CA ASP A 266 -0.54 -5.84 24.26
C ASP A 266 0.75 -6.59 23.87
N ARG A 267 0.83 -7.09 22.64
CA ARG A 267 2.00 -7.81 22.13
C ARG A 267 3.27 -6.98 22.15
N MET A 268 3.15 -5.66 22.04
CA MET A 268 4.25 -4.71 22.07
C MET A 268 4.46 -4.11 23.47
N ASN A 269 3.80 -4.63 24.52
CA ASN A 269 3.85 -4.11 25.89
C ASN A 269 3.56 -2.61 25.99
N LYS A 270 2.67 -2.09 25.12
CA LYS A 270 2.29 -0.68 25.07
C LYS A 270 1.04 -0.42 25.90
N VAL A 271 0.96 0.79 26.46
CA VAL A 271 -0.26 1.25 27.15
C VAL A 271 -1.40 1.33 26.13
N LYS A 272 -2.53 0.67 26.43
CA LYS A 272 -3.75 0.72 25.60
C LYS A 272 -4.34 2.12 25.62
N LYS A 273 -4.36 2.79 24.46
CA LYS A 273 -4.87 4.17 24.34
C LYS A 273 -6.22 4.23 23.64
N SER A 274 -6.25 3.78 22.38
CA SER A 274 -7.48 3.69 21.59
C SER A 274 -7.48 2.40 20.78
N ASN A 275 -8.68 1.89 20.46
CA ASN A 275 -8.83 0.72 19.60
C ASN A 275 -9.37 1.15 18.24
N GLU A 276 -8.48 1.33 17.29
CA GLU A 276 -8.81 1.64 15.91
C GLU A 276 -8.59 0.47 14.96
N GLY A 277 -8.41 -0.74 15.51
CA GLY A 277 -8.22 -1.96 14.76
C GLY A 277 -9.00 -3.13 15.34
N ILE A 278 -9.47 -4.04 14.49
CA ILE A 278 -10.13 -5.30 14.87
C ILE A 278 -9.20 -6.48 14.69
N VAL A 279 -9.54 -7.56 15.38
CA VAL A 279 -8.96 -8.89 15.17
C VAL A 279 -9.93 -9.71 14.34
N THR A 280 -9.44 -10.34 13.29
CA THR A 280 -10.22 -11.25 12.44
C THR A 280 -9.57 -12.63 12.48
N ILE A 281 -10.37 -13.66 12.67
CA ILE A 281 -9.95 -15.06 12.56
C ILE A 281 -10.24 -15.52 11.14
N ILE A 282 -9.21 -16.01 10.46
CA ILE A 282 -9.34 -16.61 9.13
C ILE A 282 -9.69 -18.08 9.29
N PRO A 283 -10.76 -18.58 8.66
CA PRO A 283 -11.07 -20.00 8.60
C PRO A 283 -9.87 -20.79 8.02
N LYS A 284 -9.57 -21.95 8.60
CA LYS A 284 -8.43 -22.77 8.18
C LYS A 284 -8.47 -23.15 6.69
N GLU A 285 -9.66 -23.37 6.16
CA GLU A 285 -9.92 -23.70 4.76
C GLU A 285 -9.63 -22.54 3.80
N GLU A 286 -9.53 -21.31 4.30
CA GLU A 286 -9.17 -20.13 3.50
C GLU A 286 -7.66 -19.86 3.50
N ILE A 287 -6.90 -20.54 4.35
CA ILE A 287 -5.45 -20.40 4.41
C ILE A 287 -4.81 -21.22 3.30
N ARG A 288 -4.19 -20.53 2.33
CA ARG A 288 -3.61 -21.14 1.12
C ARG A 288 -2.19 -20.64 0.87
N PRO A 289 -1.38 -21.31 0.05
CA PRO A 289 -0.10 -20.76 -0.41
C PRO A 289 -0.29 -19.38 -1.06
N LEU A 290 0.61 -18.43 -0.75
CA LEU A 290 0.57 -17.10 -1.34
C LEU A 290 0.53 -17.14 -2.88
N ARG A 291 1.25 -18.06 -3.48
CA ARG A 291 1.27 -18.25 -4.95
C ARG A 291 -0.12 -18.46 -5.54
N GLU A 292 -0.99 -19.21 -4.89
CA GLU A 292 -2.37 -19.43 -5.35
C GLU A 292 -3.17 -18.13 -5.26
N ILE A 293 -3.13 -17.45 -4.10
CA ILE A 293 -3.83 -16.19 -3.87
C ILE A 293 -3.36 -15.13 -4.88
N PHE A 294 -2.05 -15.02 -5.07
CA PHE A 294 -1.44 -14.03 -5.96
C PHE A 294 -1.75 -14.30 -7.43
N ASN A 295 -1.69 -15.56 -7.86
CA ASN A 295 -2.02 -15.94 -9.24
C ASN A 295 -3.49 -15.70 -9.55
N GLU A 296 -4.42 -16.06 -8.66
CA GLU A 296 -5.85 -15.75 -8.83
C GLU A 296 -6.08 -14.23 -8.93
N PHE A 297 -5.42 -13.46 -8.07
CA PHE A 297 -5.54 -12.01 -8.05
C PHE A 297 -5.01 -11.39 -9.35
N THR A 298 -3.80 -11.73 -9.75
CA THR A 298 -3.16 -11.18 -10.96
C THR A 298 -3.85 -11.64 -12.23
N TYR A 299 -4.34 -12.88 -12.30
CA TYR A 299 -5.13 -13.36 -13.42
C TYR A 299 -6.46 -12.61 -13.56
N GLY A 300 -7.14 -12.38 -12.43
CA GLY A 300 -8.35 -11.56 -12.42
C GLY A 300 -8.09 -10.11 -12.84
N LEU A 301 -6.96 -9.53 -12.44
CA LEU A 301 -6.55 -8.18 -12.86
C LEU A 301 -6.26 -8.12 -14.36
N ARG A 302 -5.51 -9.09 -14.91
CA ARG A 302 -5.29 -9.23 -16.37
C ARG A 302 -6.62 -9.37 -17.14
N SER A 303 -7.53 -10.18 -16.59
CA SER A 303 -8.87 -10.31 -17.17
C SER A 303 -9.57 -8.96 -17.24
N GLY A 304 -9.62 -8.21 -16.13
CA GLY A 304 -10.26 -6.90 -16.11
C GLY A 304 -9.63 -5.90 -17.08
N LEU A 305 -8.29 -5.81 -17.13
CA LEU A 305 -7.55 -4.97 -18.05
C LEU A 305 -7.88 -5.33 -19.52
N SER A 306 -7.94 -6.63 -19.85
CA SER A 306 -8.29 -7.08 -21.19
C SER A 306 -9.71 -6.64 -21.62
N TYR A 307 -10.69 -6.64 -20.69
CA TYR A 307 -12.03 -6.11 -20.95
C TYR A 307 -12.05 -4.58 -21.16
N LEU A 308 -11.10 -3.87 -20.58
CA LEU A 308 -10.95 -2.43 -20.82
C LEU A 308 -10.16 -2.12 -22.10
N GLY A 309 -9.65 -3.13 -22.80
CA GLY A 309 -8.81 -2.95 -24.00
C GLY A 309 -7.36 -2.55 -23.65
N CYS A 310 -6.92 -2.80 -22.44
CA CYS A 310 -5.60 -2.44 -21.91
C CYS A 310 -4.67 -3.67 -21.92
N ASP A 311 -3.62 -3.61 -22.71
CA ASP A 311 -2.61 -4.66 -22.83
C ASP A 311 -1.42 -4.47 -21.86
N ASP A 312 -1.32 -3.30 -21.23
CA ASP A 312 -0.23 -2.94 -20.32
C ASP A 312 -0.74 -2.07 -19.19
N VAL A 313 -0.51 -2.49 -17.94
CA VAL A 313 -0.96 -1.75 -16.75
C VAL A 313 -0.44 -0.31 -16.72
N ASN A 314 0.74 -0.04 -17.31
CA ASN A 314 1.32 1.30 -17.38
C ASN A 314 0.50 2.27 -18.26
N LYS A 315 -0.36 1.76 -19.11
CA LYS A 315 -1.21 2.54 -20.05
C LYS A 315 -2.64 2.71 -19.57
N ILE A 316 -2.99 2.21 -18.36
CA ILE A 316 -4.38 2.24 -17.91
C ILE A 316 -4.95 3.67 -17.82
N HIS A 317 -4.11 4.66 -17.55
CA HIS A 317 -4.52 6.05 -17.45
C HIS A 317 -4.67 6.76 -18.81
N ASP A 318 -4.26 6.12 -19.91
CA ASP A 318 -4.41 6.61 -21.27
C ASP A 318 -5.74 6.18 -21.92
N ILE A 319 -6.53 5.36 -21.19
CA ILE A 319 -7.77 4.76 -21.69
C ILE A 319 -8.96 5.59 -21.20
N ASP A 320 -9.96 5.78 -22.09
CA ASP A 320 -11.25 6.35 -21.70
C ASP A 320 -12.04 5.35 -20.84
N ILE A 321 -12.08 5.59 -19.52
CA ILE A 321 -12.74 4.73 -18.55
C ILE A 321 -14.19 5.15 -18.37
N LYS A 322 -15.12 4.22 -18.59
CA LYS A 322 -16.55 4.40 -18.38
C LYS A 322 -17.02 3.54 -17.21
N TYR A 323 -17.93 4.06 -16.42
CA TYR A 323 -18.53 3.33 -15.30
C TYR A 323 -19.99 3.70 -15.11
N ILE A 324 -20.73 2.80 -14.45
CA ILE A 324 -22.08 3.06 -13.96
C ILE A 324 -22.13 2.94 -12.45
N LYS A 325 -22.98 3.73 -11.80
CA LYS A 325 -23.31 3.56 -10.39
C LYS A 325 -24.28 2.40 -10.23
N VAL A 326 -24.05 1.58 -9.21
CA VAL A 326 -24.90 0.43 -8.86
C VAL A 326 -25.51 0.56 -7.45
N ARG A 327 -25.04 1.56 -6.70
CA ARG A 327 -25.59 1.95 -5.39
C ARG A 327 -25.61 3.47 -5.25
#